data_c7217227a30968b9a9c7b6eab6caae0c
#
_entry.id   c7217227a30968b9a9c7b6eab6caae0c
#
_cell.length_a   1.000
_cell.length_b   1.000
_cell.length_c   1.000
_cell.angle_alpha   90.00
_cell.angle_beta   90.00
_cell.angle_gamma   90.00
#
_symmetry.space_group_name_H-M   'P 1'
#
loop_
_entity.id
_entity.type
_entity.pdbx_description
1 polymer ?
#
loop_
_entity_poly.entity_id
_entity_poly.type
_entity_poly.pdbx_seq_one_letter_code
_entity_poly.pdbx_strand_id
1 'polypeptide(L)'
;VHCESLEELRKLWFGENSSSIRQNPDADQSVEESFLDKETEFALELNNTSLYEEYLRQLLKDFLASYWQKNYLTHSWLAGRTPERFYIGNQFCHNLFPTEEQLFSIMDKMRSEGLEITLAFSYIREFMLPSVGKLLEKVDNWCCIHGMNVEIVVNDWAVAEMLHGKTSHLCPVFGTLLNKRKKDPRMKYKSGDISLFQQNSLNAEFYRDFLAEEFHIHRYEWESCGYPQEFPPGKNSLHLPFYQTNTSQYCPLYALCTTGDRGTQQLAEHCPKFCEKYALLYPEHLHMMGRYNSLFGVDKTFLESPEMWKKIKGIKPDRIVVNL
;
A
#
# COMPACT_ATOMS: atom_id res chain seq x y z
N VAL A 1 6.51 -23.55 4.80
CA VAL A 1 5.46 -22.66 4.26
C VAL A 1 4.16 -23.44 4.27
N HIS A 2 3.15 -22.92 4.92
CA HIS A 2 1.81 -23.50 5.00
C HIS A 2 0.74 -22.42 4.79
N CYS A 3 -0.48 -22.83 4.49
CA CYS A 3 -1.62 -21.94 4.38
C CYS A 3 -2.18 -21.66 5.78
N GLU A 4 -2.43 -20.39 6.08
CA GLU A 4 -2.99 -19.95 7.36
C GLU A 4 -4.11 -18.94 7.12
N SER A 5 -5.05 -18.82 8.06
CA SER A 5 -6.07 -17.78 8.01
C SER A 5 -5.45 -16.40 8.21
N LEU A 6 -5.98 -15.39 7.52
CA LEU A 6 -5.52 -14.01 7.71
C LEU A 6 -5.80 -13.50 9.13
N GLU A 7 -6.85 -13.97 9.76
CA GLU A 7 -7.19 -13.60 11.14
C GLU A 7 -6.11 -14.07 12.11
N GLU A 8 -5.71 -15.36 12.04
CA GLU A 8 -4.63 -15.89 12.87
C GLU A 8 -3.30 -15.20 12.61
N LEU A 9 -2.98 -14.88 11.34
CA LEU A 9 -1.78 -14.11 11.00
C LEU A 9 -1.79 -12.70 11.60
N ARG A 10 -2.91 -11.98 11.51
CA ARG A 10 -3.05 -10.65 12.10
C ARG A 10 -2.89 -10.70 13.61
N LYS A 11 -3.52 -11.68 14.25
CA LYS A 11 -3.39 -11.92 15.68
C LYS A 11 -1.95 -12.26 16.08
N LEU A 12 -1.28 -13.10 15.32
CA LEU A 12 0.13 -13.45 15.54
C LEU A 12 1.06 -12.24 15.45
N TRP A 13 0.84 -11.38 14.46
CA TRP A 13 1.76 -10.26 14.20
C TRP A 13 1.41 -8.98 14.95
N PHE A 14 0.14 -8.73 15.20
CA PHE A 14 -0.35 -7.47 15.77
C PHE A 14 -1.12 -7.65 17.09
N GLY A 15 -1.44 -8.89 17.52
CA GLY A 15 -2.07 -9.16 18.78
C GLY A 15 -1.20 -8.79 19.99
N GLU A 16 -1.79 -8.62 21.16
CA GLU A 16 -1.13 -8.15 22.38
C GLU A 16 0.11 -8.97 22.79
N ASN A 17 0.15 -10.26 22.46
CA ASN A 17 1.28 -11.13 22.74
C ASN A 17 2.47 -10.96 21.75
N SER A 18 2.32 -10.16 20.69
CA SER A 18 3.37 -9.91 19.71
C SER A 18 4.29 -8.76 20.10
N SER A 19 3.90 -7.98 21.11
CA SER A 19 4.61 -6.77 21.54
C SER A 19 5.63 -7.14 22.63
N SER A 20 6.90 -7.19 22.29
CA SER A 20 8.00 -7.18 23.27
C SER A 20 8.25 -5.77 23.85
N ILE A 21 7.31 -4.86 23.73
CA ILE A 21 7.42 -3.49 24.23
C ILE A 21 6.87 -3.46 25.64
N ARG A 22 7.78 -3.36 26.62
CA ARG A 22 7.46 -3.00 27.99
C ARG A 22 6.71 -1.66 27.96
N GLN A 23 5.43 -1.69 28.31
CA GLN A 23 4.69 -0.48 28.65
C GLN A 23 5.48 0.23 29.76
N ASN A 24 5.91 1.44 29.52
CA ASN A 24 6.40 2.32 30.57
C ASN A 24 5.15 2.84 31.30
N PRO A 25 4.87 2.46 32.56
CA PRO A 25 3.61 2.80 33.24
C PRO A 25 3.48 4.29 33.60
N ASP A 26 4.50 5.11 33.32
CA ASP A 26 4.56 6.52 33.70
C ASP A 26 4.42 7.48 32.48
N ALA A 27 3.83 7.04 31.37
CA ALA A 27 3.50 7.96 30.29
C ALA A 27 2.30 8.83 30.71
N ASP A 28 2.61 10.01 31.19
CA ASP A 28 1.69 11.09 31.52
C ASP A 28 0.73 11.35 30.34
N GLN A 29 -0.58 11.19 30.60
CA GLN A 29 -1.67 11.32 29.62
C GLN A 29 -1.92 12.77 29.16
N SER A 30 -1.00 13.70 29.36
CA SER A 30 -1.23 15.14 29.18
C SER A 30 -0.55 15.78 27.97
N VAL A 31 0.04 15.02 27.03
CA VAL A 31 0.66 15.59 25.82
C VAL A 31 0.16 14.87 24.57
N GLU A 32 -1.06 15.20 24.13
CA GLU A 32 -1.46 15.05 22.72
C GLU A 32 -0.70 16.06 21.86
N GLU A 33 0.61 16.01 21.85
CA GLU A 33 1.37 16.58 20.73
C GLU A 33 1.17 15.66 19.54
N SER A 34 0.61 16.22 18.48
CA SER A 34 0.51 15.57 17.16
C SER A 34 1.90 15.05 16.78
N PHE A 35 2.12 13.72 16.87
CA PHE A 35 3.41 13.08 16.55
C PHE A 35 3.79 13.23 15.07
N LEU A 36 2.81 13.47 14.20
CA LEU A 36 3.05 13.88 12.83
C LEU A 36 3.12 15.40 12.78
N ASP A 37 4.05 15.91 12.00
CA ASP A 37 4.02 17.31 11.58
C ASP A 37 2.63 17.57 10.97
N LYS A 38 2.03 18.74 11.21
CA LYS A 38 0.70 19.08 10.68
C LYS A 38 0.59 18.93 9.16
N GLU A 39 1.73 18.85 8.49
CA GLU A 39 1.86 18.71 7.04
C GLU A 39 1.91 17.26 6.56
N THR A 40 2.00 16.26 7.46
CA THR A 40 2.05 14.84 7.04
C THR A 40 0.65 14.28 6.84
N GLU A 41 0.31 13.97 5.60
CA GLU A 41 -0.97 13.36 5.20
C GLU A 41 -1.05 11.90 5.69
N PHE A 42 -2.18 11.51 6.23
CA PHE A 42 -2.47 10.13 6.62
C PHE A 42 -3.45 9.49 5.65
N ALA A 43 -3.09 8.31 5.12
CA ALA A 43 -3.89 7.57 4.16
C ALA A 43 -4.05 6.09 4.55
N LEU A 44 -5.14 5.46 4.11
CA LEU A 44 -5.38 4.02 4.20
C LEU A 44 -5.54 3.40 2.82
N GLU A 45 -5.14 2.13 2.66
CA GLU A 45 -5.44 1.34 1.47
C GLU A 45 -6.73 0.55 1.64
N LEU A 46 -7.66 0.75 0.71
CA LEU A 46 -8.77 -0.16 0.43
C LEU A 46 -8.34 -1.08 -0.71
N ASN A 47 -7.81 -2.26 -0.40
CA ASN A 47 -7.07 -3.08 -1.35
C ASN A 47 -7.72 -4.45 -1.68
N ASN A 48 -8.96 -4.65 -1.25
CA ASN A 48 -9.70 -5.89 -1.48
C ASN A 48 -11.22 -5.68 -1.44
N THR A 49 -11.97 -6.65 -1.96
CA THR A 49 -13.42 -6.54 -2.12
C THR A 49 -14.15 -6.37 -0.79
N SER A 50 -13.73 -7.10 0.25
CA SER A 50 -14.36 -7.00 1.57
C SER A 50 -14.26 -5.59 2.15
N LEU A 51 -13.10 -4.93 2.01
CA LEU A 51 -12.91 -3.55 2.46
C LEU A 51 -13.76 -2.55 1.67
N TYR A 52 -13.92 -2.74 0.34
CA TYR A 52 -14.79 -1.89 -0.46
C TYR A 52 -16.24 -1.96 0.00
N GLU A 53 -16.73 -3.20 0.22
CA GLU A 53 -18.11 -3.42 0.68
C GLU A 53 -18.35 -2.87 2.09
N GLU A 54 -17.40 -3.08 3.00
CA GLU A 54 -17.49 -2.55 4.36
C GLU A 54 -17.51 -1.02 4.37
N TYR A 55 -16.62 -0.39 3.62
CA TYR A 55 -16.56 1.06 3.50
C TYR A 55 -17.88 1.63 2.93
N LEU A 56 -18.43 1.01 1.90
CA LEU A 56 -19.68 1.47 1.30
C LEU A 56 -20.90 1.34 2.22
N ARG A 57 -20.91 0.34 3.13
CA ARG A 57 -22.04 0.07 4.03
C ARG A 57 -22.03 0.85 5.33
N GLN A 58 -20.89 1.38 5.75
CA GLN A 58 -20.69 1.96 7.07
C GLN A 58 -20.43 3.47 6.97
N LEU A 59 -20.68 4.19 8.06
CA LEU A 59 -20.14 5.54 8.23
C LEU A 59 -18.64 5.48 8.37
N LEU A 60 -17.92 6.50 7.93
CA LEU A 60 -16.45 6.54 7.99
C LEU A 60 -15.91 6.19 9.39
N LYS A 61 -16.51 6.78 10.43
CA LYS A 61 -16.10 6.53 11.82
C LYS A 61 -16.21 5.05 12.22
N ASP A 62 -17.32 4.41 11.86
CA ASP A 62 -17.58 3.01 12.20
C ASP A 62 -16.70 2.07 11.39
N PHE A 63 -16.48 2.40 10.12
CA PHE A 63 -15.53 1.69 9.26
C PHE A 63 -14.11 1.73 9.87
N LEU A 64 -13.62 2.91 10.26
CA LEU A 64 -12.29 3.05 10.85
C LEU A 64 -12.15 2.26 12.17
N ALA A 65 -13.15 2.33 13.04
CA ALA A 65 -13.15 1.54 14.28
C ALA A 65 -13.06 0.03 13.99
N SER A 66 -13.89 -0.45 13.06
CA SER A 66 -13.87 -1.86 12.62
C SER A 66 -12.53 -2.24 11.98
N TYR A 67 -11.97 -1.38 11.13
CA TYR A 67 -10.68 -1.60 10.45
C TYR A 67 -9.54 -1.84 11.44
N TRP A 68 -9.38 -0.95 12.43
CA TRP A 68 -8.34 -1.08 13.44
C TRP A 68 -8.56 -2.28 14.36
N GLN A 69 -9.80 -2.55 14.75
CA GLN A 69 -10.15 -3.69 15.60
C GLN A 69 -9.84 -5.03 14.92
N LYS A 70 -10.23 -5.21 13.65
CA LYS A 70 -9.99 -6.43 12.87
C LYS A 70 -8.50 -6.70 12.63
N ASN A 71 -7.68 -5.66 12.62
CA ASN A 71 -6.24 -5.77 12.45
C ASN A 71 -5.47 -5.85 13.77
N TYR A 72 -6.14 -5.90 14.93
CA TYR A 72 -5.52 -5.92 16.27
C TYR A 72 -4.61 -4.70 16.54
N LEU A 73 -4.94 -3.55 16.00
CA LEU A 73 -4.12 -2.33 16.04
C LEU A 73 -4.85 -1.12 16.65
N THR A 74 -5.85 -1.37 17.49
CA THR A 74 -6.57 -0.29 18.19
C THR A 74 -5.66 0.54 19.11
N HIS A 75 -4.51 -0.01 19.52
CA HIS A 75 -3.49 0.65 20.34
C HIS A 75 -2.47 1.45 19.50
N SER A 76 -2.52 1.36 18.18
CA SER A 76 -1.63 2.15 17.32
C SER A 76 -1.93 3.64 17.45
N TRP A 77 -0.88 4.46 17.51
CA TRP A 77 -1.00 5.92 17.53
C TRP A 77 -1.70 6.51 16.29
N LEU A 78 -1.77 5.73 15.19
CA LEU A 78 -2.51 6.09 13.98
C LEU A 78 -4.01 5.79 14.09
N ALA A 79 -4.43 4.90 15.00
CA ALA A 79 -5.83 4.49 15.12
C ALA A 79 -6.77 5.61 15.56
N GLY A 80 -6.25 6.63 16.25
CA GLY A 80 -7.01 7.82 16.66
C GLY A 80 -7.13 8.90 15.56
N ARG A 81 -6.48 8.71 14.41
CA ARG A 81 -6.49 9.68 13.31
C ARG A 81 -7.56 9.34 12.27
N THR A 82 -8.17 10.38 11.73
CA THR A 82 -8.99 10.27 10.53
C THR A 82 -8.07 10.41 9.30
N PRO A 83 -8.12 9.48 8.34
CA PRO A 83 -7.34 9.63 7.11
C PRO A 83 -7.87 10.81 6.29
N GLU A 84 -6.98 11.49 5.61
CA GLU A 84 -7.30 12.53 4.63
C GLU A 84 -7.50 11.93 3.23
N ARG A 85 -7.03 10.68 3.01
CA ARG A 85 -7.01 10.02 1.70
C ARG A 85 -7.25 8.52 1.81
N PHE A 86 -7.89 7.95 0.79
CA PHE A 86 -7.85 6.51 0.55
C PHE A 86 -7.21 6.15 -0.78
N TYR A 87 -6.42 5.09 -0.75
CA TYR A 87 -5.95 4.36 -1.92
C TYR A 87 -6.96 3.29 -2.26
N ILE A 88 -7.51 3.29 -3.47
CA ILE A 88 -8.50 2.32 -3.94
C ILE A 88 -7.84 1.41 -4.95
N GLY A 89 -7.90 0.12 -4.77
CA GLY A 89 -7.31 -0.86 -5.66
C GLY A 89 -6.18 -1.65 -5.00
N ASN A 90 -5.55 -2.53 -5.75
CA ASN A 90 -4.49 -3.38 -5.25
C ASN A 90 -3.26 -3.27 -6.16
N GLN A 91 -2.14 -2.83 -5.60
CA GLN A 91 -0.90 -2.60 -6.35
C GLN A 91 -0.28 -3.88 -6.92
N PHE A 92 -0.74 -5.07 -6.49
CA PHE A 92 -0.11 -6.35 -6.82
C PHE A 92 -1.00 -7.27 -7.65
N CYS A 93 -2.32 -7.22 -7.48
CA CYS A 93 -3.25 -8.14 -8.12
C CYS A 93 -4.47 -7.42 -8.73
N HIS A 94 -4.58 -7.49 -10.05
CA HIS A 94 -5.68 -6.86 -10.79
C HIS A 94 -7.07 -7.45 -10.46
N ASN A 95 -7.15 -8.73 -10.03
CA ASN A 95 -8.41 -9.36 -9.64
C ASN A 95 -9.05 -8.76 -8.38
N LEU A 96 -8.32 -7.94 -7.66
CA LEU A 96 -8.79 -7.26 -6.45
C LEU A 96 -9.15 -5.79 -6.70
N PHE A 97 -8.98 -5.30 -7.91
CA PHE A 97 -9.47 -3.98 -8.27
C PHE A 97 -11.01 -3.98 -8.24
N PRO A 98 -11.69 -2.92 -7.77
CA PRO A 98 -13.14 -2.87 -7.72
C PRO A 98 -13.75 -2.94 -9.12
N THR A 99 -15.01 -3.39 -9.22
CA THR A 99 -15.78 -3.22 -10.45
C THR A 99 -15.98 -1.74 -10.74
N GLU A 100 -16.28 -1.38 -11.99
CA GLU A 100 -16.51 0.01 -12.38
C GLU A 100 -17.61 0.67 -11.53
N GLU A 101 -18.74 0.01 -11.36
CA GLU A 101 -19.85 0.49 -10.54
C GLU A 101 -19.43 0.70 -9.06
N GLN A 102 -18.70 -0.27 -8.51
CA GLN A 102 -18.21 -0.19 -7.14
C GLN A 102 -17.18 0.93 -6.98
N LEU A 103 -16.30 1.11 -7.96
CA LEU A 103 -15.30 2.18 -7.96
C LEU A 103 -15.96 3.56 -7.86
N PHE A 104 -16.90 3.86 -8.77
CA PHE A 104 -17.56 5.17 -8.76
C PHE A 104 -18.39 5.39 -7.50
N SER A 105 -19.05 4.34 -6.97
CA SER A 105 -19.77 4.43 -5.69
C SER A 105 -18.83 4.78 -4.53
N ILE A 106 -17.61 4.20 -4.50
CA ILE A 106 -16.58 4.52 -3.51
C ILE A 106 -16.11 5.97 -3.69
N MET A 107 -15.80 6.38 -4.92
CA MET A 107 -15.33 7.73 -5.22
C MET A 107 -16.37 8.79 -4.83
N ASP A 108 -17.65 8.57 -5.12
CA ASP A 108 -18.75 9.49 -4.73
C ASP A 108 -18.86 9.60 -3.21
N LYS A 109 -18.78 8.47 -2.50
CA LYS A 109 -18.78 8.45 -1.04
C LYS A 109 -17.58 9.20 -0.46
N MET A 110 -16.37 8.93 -0.94
CA MET A 110 -15.16 9.63 -0.50
C MET A 110 -15.26 11.14 -0.71
N ARG A 111 -15.71 11.55 -1.89
CA ARG A 111 -15.99 12.97 -2.19
C ARG A 111 -16.97 13.59 -1.19
N SER A 112 -18.06 12.89 -0.88
CA SER A 112 -19.05 13.38 0.09
C SER A 112 -18.51 13.49 1.53
N GLU A 113 -17.49 12.69 1.86
CA GLU A 113 -16.80 12.70 3.15
C GLU A 113 -15.57 13.63 3.17
N GLY A 114 -15.29 14.33 2.05
CA GLY A 114 -14.17 15.27 1.93
C GLY A 114 -12.80 14.60 1.87
N LEU A 115 -12.73 13.36 1.38
CA LEU A 115 -11.50 12.57 1.28
C LEU A 115 -10.87 12.72 -0.10
N GLU A 116 -9.54 12.76 -0.11
CA GLU A 116 -8.74 12.68 -1.32
C GLU A 116 -8.66 11.23 -1.84
N ILE A 117 -8.48 11.08 -3.16
CA ILE A 117 -8.55 9.78 -3.85
C ILE A 117 -7.23 9.47 -4.54
N THR A 118 -6.75 8.25 -4.34
CA THR A 118 -5.67 7.65 -5.13
C THR A 118 -6.13 6.29 -5.66
N LEU A 119 -6.04 6.05 -6.97
CA LEU A 119 -6.28 4.73 -7.55
C LEU A 119 -4.98 3.96 -7.67
N ALA A 120 -4.95 2.75 -7.13
CA ALA A 120 -3.77 1.91 -7.11
C ALA A 120 -3.93 0.73 -8.08
N PHE A 121 -3.34 0.86 -9.27
CA PHE A 121 -3.30 -0.23 -10.25
C PHE A 121 -2.13 -1.17 -9.98
N SER A 122 -2.34 -2.48 -10.21
CA SER A 122 -1.25 -3.43 -10.35
C SER A 122 -0.56 -3.22 -11.71
N TYR A 123 0.52 -3.97 -11.98
CA TYR A 123 1.00 -4.09 -13.36
C TYR A 123 -0.12 -4.63 -14.26
N ILE A 124 -0.22 -4.09 -15.48
CA ILE A 124 -1.31 -4.39 -16.40
C ILE A 124 -0.87 -5.44 -17.42
N ARG A 125 -1.73 -6.41 -17.69
CA ARG A 125 -1.54 -7.41 -18.75
C ARG A 125 -2.09 -6.87 -20.07
N GLU A 126 -1.52 -7.32 -21.18
CA GLU A 126 -1.91 -6.86 -22.51
C GLU A 126 -3.42 -6.91 -22.77
N PHE A 127 -4.09 -7.99 -22.37
CA PHE A 127 -5.54 -8.14 -22.56
C PHE A 127 -6.38 -7.12 -21.76
N MET A 128 -5.80 -6.48 -20.76
CA MET A 128 -6.48 -5.47 -19.91
C MET A 128 -6.33 -4.05 -20.46
N LEU A 129 -5.36 -3.79 -21.33
CA LEU A 129 -5.05 -2.45 -21.82
C LEU A 129 -6.28 -1.68 -22.31
N PRO A 130 -7.17 -2.27 -23.17
CA PRO A 130 -8.34 -1.55 -23.65
C PRO A 130 -9.35 -1.19 -22.56
N SER A 131 -9.56 -2.07 -21.59
CA SER A 131 -10.51 -1.85 -20.49
C SER A 131 -9.99 -0.81 -19.49
N VAL A 132 -8.71 -0.86 -19.16
CA VAL A 132 -8.08 0.12 -18.27
C VAL A 132 -8.04 1.50 -18.91
N GLY A 133 -7.71 1.61 -20.20
CA GLY A 133 -7.74 2.88 -20.93
C GLY A 133 -9.13 3.54 -20.88
N LYS A 134 -10.19 2.76 -21.15
CA LYS A 134 -11.57 3.25 -21.05
C LYS A 134 -11.97 3.65 -19.63
N LEU A 135 -11.49 2.91 -18.63
CA LEU A 135 -11.76 3.23 -17.24
C LEU A 135 -11.09 4.55 -16.84
N LEU A 136 -9.83 4.78 -17.23
CA LEU A 136 -9.12 6.03 -16.97
C LEU A 136 -9.81 7.23 -17.62
N GLU A 137 -10.33 7.10 -18.86
CA GLU A 137 -11.14 8.14 -19.52
C GLU A 137 -12.42 8.47 -18.72
N LYS A 138 -13.09 7.44 -18.19
CA LYS A 138 -14.29 7.64 -17.36
C LYS A 138 -13.95 8.31 -16.03
N VAL A 139 -12.83 7.94 -15.40
CA VAL A 139 -12.38 8.56 -14.16
C VAL A 139 -11.99 10.02 -14.40
N ASP A 140 -11.28 10.34 -15.47
CA ASP A 140 -10.94 11.71 -15.83
C ASP A 140 -12.19 12.58 -16.04
N ASN A 141 -13.21 12.02 -16.75
CA ASN A 141 -14.48 12.68 -16.93
C ASN A 141 -15.24 12.90 -15.60
N TRP A 142 -15.23 11.90 -14.71
CA TRP A 142 -15.80 12.04 -13.36
C TRP A 142 -15.08 13.15 -12.58
N CYS A 143 -13.75 13.22 -12.66
CA CYS A 143 -12.96 14.28 -12.05
C CYS A 143 -13.34 15.65 -12.60
N CYS A 144 -13.47 15.78 -13.91
CA CYS A 144 -13.90 17.02 -14.58
C CYS A 144 -15.29 17.49 -14.08
N ILE A 145 -16.25 16.57 -14.00
CA ILE A 145 -17.62 16.88 -13.54
C ILE A 145 -17.63 17.38 -12.08
N HIS A 146 -16.78 16.80 -11.23
CA HIS A 146 -16.77 17.09 -9.79
C HIS A 146 -15.72 18.12 -9.37
N GLY A 147 -14.89 18.62 -10.29
CA GLY A 147 -13.81 19.58 -10.01
C GLY A 147 -12.73 18.98 -9.10
N MET A 148 -12.43 17.68 -9.25
CA MET A 148 -11.44 16.96 -8.44
C MET A 148 -10.25 16.52 -9.29
N ASN A 149 -9.12 16.27 -8.62
CA ASN A 149 -8.00 15.54 -9.20
C ASN A 149 -7.85 14.21 -8.47
N VAL A 150 -7.44 13.16 -9.19
CA VAL A 150 -7.22 11.82 -8.65
C VAL A 150 -5.80 11.39 -8.95
N GLU A 151 -5.09 10.92 -7.93
CA GLU A 151 -3.78 10.32 -8.12
C GLU A 151 -3.92 8.89 -8.67
N ILE A 152 -3.03 8.52 -9.60
CA ILE A 152 -2.97 7.18 -10.18
C ILE A 152 -1.60 6.57 -9.90
N VAL A 153 -1.56 5.56 -9.05
CA VAL A 153 -0.32 4.80 -8.80
C VAL A 153 0.01 3.96 -10.02
N VAL A 154 1.15 4.27 -10.61
CA VAL A 154 1.68 3.64 -11.82
C VAL A 154 2.68 2.58 -11.43
N ASN A 155 2.36 1.32 -11.63
CA ASN A 155 3.20 0.17 -11.32
C ASN A 155 3.80 -0.50 -12.57
N ASP A 156 3.49 0.01 -13.76
CA ASP A 156 4.13 -0.32 -15.04
C ASP A 156 4.10 0.88 -16.00
N TRP A 157 4.91 0.79 -17.07
CA TRP A 157 5.02 1.86 -18.05
C TRP A 157 3.82 1.97 -18.99
N ALA A 158 2.98 0.93 -19.10
CA ALA A 158 1.81 1.00 -19.95
C ALA A 158 0.75 1.95 -19.37
N VAL A 159 0.55 1.93 -18.03
CA VAL A 159 -0.33 2.90 -17.36
C VAL A 159 0.25 4.32 -17.45
N ALA A 160 1.58 4.47 -17.29
CA ALA A 160 2.23 5.77 -17.43
C ALA A 160 1.95 6.38 -18.81
N GLU A 161 2.13 5.58 -19.88
CA GLU A 161 1.86 5.98 -21.26
C GLU A 161 0.39 6.29 -21.53
N MET A 162 -0.53 5.56 -20.91
CA MET A 162 -1.96 5.84 -21.03
C MET A 162 -2.36 7.20 -20.44
N LEU A 163 -1.65 7.65 -19.39
CA LEU A 163 -1.90 8.95 -18.76
C LEU A 163 -1.19 10.09 -19.49
N HIS A 164 -0.10 9.79 -20.18
CA HIS A 164 0.72 10.81 -20.84
C HIS A 164 -0.08 11.60 -21.89
N GLY A 165 -0.24 12.91 -21.65
CA GLY A 165 -0.89 13.84 -22.57
C GLY A 165 -2.38 13.59 -22.87
N LYS A 166 -3.02 12.65 -22.19
CA LYS A 166 -4.42 12.26 -22.47
C LYS A 166 -5.41 12.66 -21.40
N THR A 167 -4.95 12.91 -20.19
CA THR A 167 -5.79 13.20 -19.04
C THR A 167 -5.39 14.53 -18.42
N SER A 168 -6.37 15.29 -17.92
CA SER A 168 -6.14 16.61 -17.32
C SER A 168 -6.28 16.63 -15.81
N HIS A 169 -6.97 15.62 -15.23
CA HIS A 169 -7.29 15.55 -13.81
C HIS A 169 -6.68 14.34 -13.12
N LEU A 170 -5.99 13.47 -13.88
CA LEU A 170 -5.31 12.29 -13.35
C LEU A 170 -3.83 12.60 -13.13
N CYS A 171 -3.38 12.46 -11.88
CA CYS A 171 -2.03 12.78 -11.46
C CYS A 171 -1.22 11.48 -11.31
N PRO A 172 -0.27 11.16 -12.19
CA PRO A 172 0.51 9.94 -12.08
C PRO A 172 1.46 9.98 -10.86
N VAL A 173 1.55 8.84 -10.17
CA VAL A 173 2.40 8.62 -8.99
C VAL A 173 3.27 7.39 -9.22
N PHE A 174 4.56 7.47 -8.97
CA PHE A 174 5.51 6.39 -9.19
C PHE A 174 5.34 5.27 -8.16
N GLY A 175 4.81 4.13 -8.60
CA GLY A 175 4.42 3.03 -7.73
C GLY A 175 5.58 2.20 -7.19
N THR A 176 5.28 1.42 -6.16
CA THR A 176 6.28 0.59 -5.44
C THR A 176 6.90 -0.51 -6.32
N LEU A 177 6.19 -0.98 -7.36
CA LEU A 177 6.72 -1.98 -8.28
C LEU A 177 7.71 -1.41 -9.29
N LEU A 178 7.62 -0.14 -9.63
CA LEU A 178 8.62 0.58 -10.45
C LEU A 178 9.77 1.12 -9.60
N ASN A 179 9.52 1.47 -8.33
CA ASN A 179 10.54 1.91 -7.38
C ASN A 179 11.38 0.72 -6.90
N LYS A 180 12.24 0.23 -7.76
CA LYS A 180 13.05 -0.97 -7.52
C LYS A 180 14.11 -0.72 -6.45
N ARG A 181 13.94 -1.44 -5.34
CA ARG A 181 14.85 -1.42 -4.20
C ARG A 181 15.17 -2.83 -3.74
N LYS A 182 16.28 -2.97 -3.06
CA LYS A 182 16.61 -4.23 -2.41
C LYS A 182 15.77 -4.35 -1.11
N LYS A 183 14.79 -5.23 -1.11
CA LYS A 183 13.91 -5.51 0.02
C LYS A 183 13.96 -7.00 0.31
N ASP A 184 14.65 -7.37 1.39
CA ASP A 184 14.79 -8.76 1.81
C ASP A 184 14.85 -8.79 3.34
N PRO A 185 13.92 -9.48 4.03
CA PRO A 185 13.89 -9.54 5.50
C PRO A 185 15.17 -10.13 6.11
N ARG A 186 15.98 -10.86 5.31
CA ARG A 186 17.29 -11.40 5.75
C ARG A 186 18.39 -10.34 5.75
N MET A 187 18.16 -9.15 5.22
CA MET A 187 19.20 -8.11 5.14
C MET A 187 19.70 -7.67 6.51
N LYS A 188 18.85 -7.69 7.52
CA LYS A 188 19.23 -7.40 8.91
C LYS A 188 20.33 -8.33 9.46
N TYR A 189 20.56 -9.48 8.84
CA TYR A 189 21.59 -10.44 9.22
C TYR A 189 22.84 -10.39 8.33
N LYS A 190 22.84 -9.55 7.29
CA LYS A 190 23.99 -9.43 6.39
C LYS A 190 24.97 -8.39 6.94
N SER A 191 26.24 -8.75 6.96
CA SER A 191 27.33 -7.80 7.12
C SER A 191 27.60 -7.11 5.78
N GLY A 192 27.87 -5.81 5.81
CA GLY A 192 28.17 -5.03 4.61
C GLY A 192 27.86 -3.55 4.81
N ASP A 193 28.15 -2.76 3.80
CA ASP A 193 27.83 -1.35 3.81
C ASP A 193 26.33 -1.13 3.57
N ILE A 194 25.62 -0.73 4.63
CA ILE A 194 24.19 -0.46 4.59
C ILE A 194 23.88 0.67 3.60
N SER A 195 24.79 1.60 3.38
CA SER A 195 24.59 2.73 2.45
C SER A 195 24.28 2.27 1.03
N LEU A 196 24.85 1.14 0.60
CA LEU A 196 24.58 0.55 -0.72
C LEU A 196 23.14 0.03 -0.88
N PHE A 197 22.45 -0.25 0.23
CA PHE A 197 21.08 -0.74 0.21
C PHE A 197 20.04 0.41 0.30
N GLN A 198 20.49 1.58 0.74
CA GLN A 198 19.67 2.77 0.84
C GLN A 198 19.46 3.45 -0.51
N GLN A 199 20.42 3.29 -1.43
CA GLN A 199 20.35 3.88 -2.76
C GLN A 199 19.41 3.14 -3.70
N ASN A 200 18.74 3.90 -4.56
CA ASN A 200 17.97 3.40 -5.68
C ASN A 200 17.99 4.38 -6.87
N SER A 201 17.28 4.07 -7.94
CA SER A 201 17.23 4.92 -9.14
C SER A 201 16.71 6.34 -8.88
N LEU A 202 15.81 6.50 -7.90
CA LEU A 202 15.25 7.81 -7.54
C LEU A 202 16.24 8.74 -6.82
N ASN A 203 17.38 8.24 -6.35
CA ASN A 203 18.44 9.10 -5.83
C ASN A 203 19.19 9.85 -6.95
N ALA A 204 19.11 9.37 -8.20
CA ALA A 204 19.67 10.05 -9.36
C ALA A 204 18.75 11.18 -9.85
N GLU A 205 19.28 12.40 -9.90
CA GLU A 205 18.54 13.59 -10.33
C GLU A 205 17.99 13.44 -11.76
N PHE A 206 18.82 13.04 -12.70
CA PHE A 206 18.41 12.85 -14.09
C PHE A 206 17.22 11.91 -14.25
N TYR A 207 17.08 10.91 -13.38
CA TYR A 207 15.96 9.98 -13.46
C TYR A 207 14.67 10.61 -12.93
N ARG A 208 14.76 11.43 -11.88
CA ARG A 208 13.61 12.19 -11.39
C ARG A 208 13.16 13.26 -12.41
N ASP A 209 14.13 13.92 -13.04
CA ASP A 209 13.84 14.90 -14.11
C ASP A 209 13.15 14.21 -15.30
N PHE A 210 13.64 13.05 -15.74
CA PHE A 210 12.96 12.24 -16.75
C PHE A 210 11.52 11.88 -16.36
N LEU A 211 11.28 11.45 -15.11
CA LEU A 211 9.93 11.12 -14.65
C LEU A 211 9.02 12.35 -14.62
N ALA A 212 9.55 13.49 -14.24
CA ALA A 212 8.80 14.75 -14.17
C ALA A 212 8.51 15.33 -15.56
N GLU A 213 9.48 15.36 -16.45
CA GLU A 213 9.38 15.96 -17.77
C GLU A 213 8.53 15.11 -18.73
N GLU A 214 8.78 13.79 -18.77
CA GLU A 214 8.10 12.90 -19.71
C GLU A 214 6.73 12.43 -19.20
N PHE A 215 6.60 12.16 -17.90
CA PHE A 215 5.39 11.55 -17.36
C PHE A 215 4.65 12.40 -16.32
N HIS A 216 5.12 13.59 -16.00
CA HIS A 216 4.57 14.48 -14.95
C HIS A 216 4.49 13.80 -13.57
N ILE A 217 5.40 12.87 -13.29
CA ILE A 217 5.48 12.15 -12.02
C ILE A 217 6.35 12.95 -11.04
N HIS A 218 5.72 13.41 -9.94
CA HIS A 218 6.37 14.22 -8.89
C HIS A 218 6.23 13.61 -7.50
N ARG A 219 5.51 12.49 -7.37
CA ARG A 219 5.35 11.73 -6.13
C ARG A 219 5.84 10.30 -6.30
N TYR A 220 6.47 9.77 -5.26
CA TYR A 220 7.08 8.45 -5.26
C TYR A 220 6.56 7.62 -4.10
N GLU A 221 6.14 6.39 -4.37
CA GLU A 221 5.67 5.43 -3.36
C GLU A 221 6.84 4.59 -2.83
N TRP A 222 6.93 4.48 -1.52
CA TRP A 222 7.94 3.74 -0.78
C TRP A 222 7.28 2.77 0.16
N GLU A 223 8.01 1.74 0.59
CA GLU A 223 7.56 0.81 1.61
C GLU A 223 8.58 0.76 2.76
N SER A 224 8.11 0.76 4.01
CA SER A 224 8.96 0.49 5.16
C SER A 224 9.49 -0.94 5.10
N CYS A 225 10.80 -1.14 5.23
CA CYS A 225 11.43 -2.43 4.98
C CYS A 225 12.50 -2.82 6.02
N GLY A 226 12.40 -2.27 7.22
CA GLY A 226 13.22 -2.67 8.38
C GLY A 226 14.64 -2.12 8.39
N TYR A 227 14.99 -1.19 7.49
CA TYR A 227 16.26 -0.46 7.52
C TYR A 227 16.05 1.00 7.08
N PRO A 228 16.96 1.92 7.48
CA PRO A 228 16.85 3.33 7.12
C PRO A 228 16.83 3.54 5.61
N GLN A 229 16.07 4.51 5.16
CA GLN A 229 15.92 4.90 3.77
C GLN A 229 16.25 6.37 3.59
N GLU A 230 16.80 6.71 2.45
CA GLU A 230 16.99 8.09 2.01
C GLU A 230 15.92 8.43 0.98
N PHE A 231 15.09 9.40 1.31
CA PHE A 231 14.05 9.88 0.41
C PHE A 231 14.63 11.02 -0.46
N PRO A 232 14.35 11.02 -1.78
CA PRO A 232 14.79 12.09 -2.67
C PRO A 232 13.96 13.36 -2.44
N PRO A 233 14.41 14.50 -2.98
CA PRO A 233 13.56 15.69 -3.12
C PRO A 233 12.27 15.36 -3.88
N GLY A 234 11.17 16.02 -3.51
CA GLY A 234 9.83 15.78 -4.06
C GLY A 234 8.88 15.21 -3.02
N LYS A 235 7.73 14.75 -3.47
CA LYS A 235 6.68 14.17 -2.62
C LYS A 235 6.91 12.66 -2.45
N ASN A 236 6.88 12.19 -1.20
CA ASN A 236 7.19 10.80 -0.87
C ASN A 236 6.11 10.21 0.05
N SER A 237 5.49 9.12 -0.37
CA SER A 237 4.52 8.38 0.46
C SER A 237 5.18 7.11 1.00
N LEU A 238 5.06 6.85 2.30
CA LEU A 238 5.61 5.65 2.94
C LEU A 238 4.50 4.69 3.35
N HIS A 239 4.48 3.52 2.71
CA HIS A 239 3.56 2.42 3.03
C HIS A 239 4.09 1.59 4.19
N LEU A 240 3.20 1.26 5.11
CA LEU A 240 3.46 0.40 6.26
C LEU A 240 2.24 -0.44 6.62
N PRO A 241 2.39 -1.60 7.26
CA PRO A 241 3.64 -2.24 7.68
C PRO A 241 4.20 -3.25 6.64
N PHE A 242 3.46 -3.52 5.56
CA PHE A 242 3.84 -4.54 4.60
C PHE A 242 4.72 -3.95 3.48
N TYR A 243 5.77 -4.69 3.15
CA TYR A 243 6.62 -4.36 2.01
C TYR A 243 6.78 -5.58 1.09
N GLN A 244 6.64 -5.34 -0.20
CA GLN A 244 6.73 -6.37 -1.22
C GLN A 244 8.20 -6.74 -1.47
N THR A 245 8.50 -8.04 -1.42
CA THR A 245 9.84 -8.58 -1.71
C THR A 245 9.91 -9.24 -3.08
N ASN A 246 8.81 -9.82 -3.54
CA ASN A 246 8.72 -10.46 -4.85
C ASN A 246 7.26 -10.46 -5.31
N THR A 247 7.04 -10.29 -6.62
CA THR A 247 5.73 -10.41 -7.28
C THR A 247 5.84 -11.35 -8.45
N SER A 248 4.86 -12.25 -8.59
CA SER A 248 4.77 -13.22 -9.68
C SER A 248 3.57 -12.89 -10.58
N GLN A 249 3.63 -13.35 -11.82
CA GLN A 249 2.47 -13.31 -12.72
C GLN A 249 1.38 -14.32 -12.31
N TYR A 250 1.73 -15.33 -11.54
CA TYR A 250 0.84 -16.37 -11.07
C TYR A 250 0.65 -16.25 -9.56
N CYS A 251 -0.55 -16.59 -9.08
CA CYS A 251 -0.85 -16.54 -7.66
C CYS A 251 -0.54 -17.87 -6.98
N PRO A 252 0.51 -17.97 -6.14
CA PRO A 252 0.84 -19.22 -5.45
C PRO A 252 -0.27 -19.71 -4.51
N LEU A 253 -1.04 -18.79 -3.93
CA LEU A 253 -2.16 -19.14 -3.07
C LEU A 253 -3.33 -19.73 -3.87
N TYR A 254 -3.65 -19.13 -5.03
CA TYR A 254 -4.64 -19.71 -5.95
C TYR A 254 -4.23 -21.11 -6.38
N ALA A 255 -2.98 -21.28 -6.81
CA ALA A 255 -2.44 -22.57 -7.22
C ALA A 255 -2.57 -23.61 -6.10
N LEU A 256 -2.14 -23.28 -4.88
CA LEU A 256 -2.24 -24.18 -3.74
C LEU A 256 -3.69 -24.59 -3.45
N CYS A 257 -4.61 -23.62 -3.43
CA CYS A 257 -6.02 -23.89 -3.09
C CYS A 257 -6.77 -24.68 -4.19
N THR A 258 -6.33 -24.61 -5.44
CA THR A 258 -7.01 -25.29 -6.57
C THR A 258 -6.37 -26.59 -6.99
N THR A 259 -5.03 -26.69 -6.92
CA THR A 259 -4.28 -27.86 -7.41
C THR A 259 -3.53 -28.62 -6.31
N GLY A 260 -3.43 -28.05 -5.11
CA GLY A 260 -2.60 -28.59 -4.03
C GLY A 260 -1.10 -28.30 -4.18
N ASP A 261 -0.68 -27.68 -5.30
CA ASP A 261 0.71 -27.32 -5.57
C ASP A 261 0.85 -25.82 -5.85
N ARG A 262 1.50 -25.10 -4.93
CA ARG A 262 1.77 -23.66 -5.04
C ARG A 262 2.67 -23.28 -6.22
N GLY A 263 3.38 -24.24 -6.80
CA GLY A 263 4.28 -24.04 -7.94
C GLY A 263 3.57 -24.07 -9.29
N THR A 264 2.29 -24.44 -9.32
CA THR A 264 1.52 -24.48 -10.58
C THR A 264 1.36 -23.09 -11.15
N GLN A 265 1.84 -22.92 -12.39
CA GLN A 265 1.79 -21.65 -13.12
C GLN A 265 0.51 -21.56 -13.96
N GLN A 266 -0.57 -21.17 -13.32
CA GLN A 266 -1.88 -21.02 -13.94
C GLN A 266 -2.45 -19.64 -13.66
N LEU A 267 -2.96 -18.98 -14.70
CA LEU A 267 -3.70 -17.74 -14.55
C LEU A 267 -5.08 -18.02 -13.93
N ALA A 268 -5.46 -17.18 -12.98
CA ALA A 268 -6.79 -17.23 -12.41
C ALA A 268 -7.75 -16.40 -13.27
N GLU A 269 -8.47 -17.05 -14.21
CA GLU A 269 -9.48 -16.38 -15.04
C GLU A 269 -10.70 -15.95 -14.20
N HIS A 270 -11.11 -16.80 -13.28
CA HIS A 270 -12.18 -16.53 -12.31
C HIS A 270 -11.65 -16.75 -10.89
N CYS A 271 -11.01 -15.70 -10.35
CA CYS A 271 -10.37 -15.79 -9.04
C CYS A 271 -11.39 -15.80 -7.90
N PRO A 272 -11.46 -16.86 -7.05
CA PRO A 272 -12.34 -16.88 -5.88
C PRO A 272 -11.87 -16.01 -4.73
N LYS A 273 -10.76 -15.27 -4.91
CA LYS A 273 -10.18 -14.34 -3.92
C LYS A 273 -9.83 -15.01 -2.59
N PHE A 274 -9.24 -16.20 -2.65
CA PHE A 274 -8.76 -16.91 -1.44
C PHE A 274 -7.90 -16.05 -0.53
N CYS A 275 -7.17 -15.08 -1.10
CA CYS A 275 -6.33 -14.14 -0.38
C CYS A 275 -7.08 -13.13 0.52
N GLU A 276 -8.40 -13.09 0.46
CA GLU A 276 -9.22 -12.34 1.43
C GLU A 276 -9.38 -13.09 2.75
N LYS A 277 -9.14 -14.41 2.75
CA LYS A 277 -9.30 -15.28 3.92
C LYS A 277 -8.01 -15.96 4.34
N TYR A 278 -7.09 -16.21 3.41
CA TYR A 278 -5.89 -17.01 3.63
C TYR A 278 -4.63 -16.32 3.11
N ALA A 279 -3.51 -16.70 3.69
CA ALA A 279 -2.18 -16.37 3.20
C ALA A 279 -1.23 -17.56 3.37
N LEU A 280 -0.08 -17.52 2.71
CA LEU A 280 1.00 -18.47 2.88
C LEU A 280 1.94 -17.95 3.97
N LEU A 281 2.00 -18.65 5.12
CA LEU A 281 2.93 -18.30 6.19
C LEU A 281 4.31 -18.92 5.93
N TYR A 282 5.33 -18.08 6.00
CA TYR A 282 6.72 -18.47 5.95
C TYR A 282 7.26 -18.71 7.37
N PRO A 283 8.47 -19.32 7.51
CA PRO A 283 9.07 -19.51 8.83
C PRO A 283 9.09 -18.22 9.63
N GLU A 284 8.75 -18.29 10.92
CA GLU A 284 8.52 -17.15 11.80
C GLU A 284 9.68 -16.13 11.80
N HIS A 285 10.93 -16.62 11.83
CA HIS A 285 12.12 -15.76 11.85
C HIS A 285 12.27 -14.85 10.62
N LEU A 286 11.56 -15.12 9.53
CA LEU A 286 11.55 -14.29 8.32
C LEU A 286 10.52 -13.16 8.39
N HIS A 287 9.49 -13.26 9.24
CA HIS A 287 8.36 -12.33 9.29
C HIS A 287 7.79 -12.04 7.90
N MET A 288 7.49 -13.13 7.16
CA MET A 288 7.00 -13.05 5.77
C MET A 288 5.70 -13.79 5.57
N MET A 289 4.90 -13.26 4.66
CA MET A 289 3.72 -13.96 4.11
C MET A 289 3.69 -13.91 2.59
N GLY A 290 3.07 -14.92 1.98
CA GLY A 290 2.60 -14.87 0.60
C GLY A 290 1.12 -14.54 0.58
N ARG A 291 0.75 -13.44 -0.06
CA ARG A 291 -0.64 -13.01 -0.24
C ARG A 291 -0.80 -12.45 -1.65
N TYR A 292 -1.97 -12.60 -2.23
CA TYR A 292 -2.15 -12.28 -3.64
C TYR A 292 -1.19 -13.13 -4.50
N ASN A 293 -0.54 -12.49 -5.45
CA ASN A 293 0.54 -13.06 -6.25
C ASN A 293 1.94 -12.63 -5.77
N SER A 294 2.05 -12.15 -4.53
CA SER A 294 3.26 -11.50 -4.02
C SER A 294 3.72 -12.08 -2.69
N LEU A 295 5.00 -11.88 -2.39
CA LEU A 295 5.59 -12.12 -1.08
C LEU A 295 5.82 -10.79 -0.37
N PHE A 296 5.44 -10.76 0.89
CA PHE A 296 5.57 -9.58 1.74
C PHE A 296 6.40 -9.88 2.97
N GLY A 297 7.27 -8.94 3.34
CA GLY A 297 7.80 -8.83 4.67
C GLY A 297 6.96 -7.87 5.50
N VAL A 298 7.16 -7.87 6.82
CA VAL A 298 6.48 -7.01 7.78
C VAL A 298 7.49 -6.16 8.52
N ASP A 299 7.28 -4.85 8.52
CA ASP A 299 8.01 -3.89 9.34
C ASP A 299 7.04 -3.04 10.14
N LYS A 300 6.88 -3.36 11.42
CA LYS A 300 5.95 -2.70 12.34
C LYS A 300 6.51 -1.43 12.98
N THR A 301 7.78 -1.11 12.74
CA THR A 301 8.52 -0.08 13.46
C THR A 301 7.76 1.24 13.56
N PHE A 302 7.23 1.72 12.43
CA PHE A 302 6.51 3.00 12.40
C PHE A 302 5.07 2.92 12.90
N LEU A 303 4.44 1.73 12.88
CA LEU A 303 3.11 1.53 13.46
C LEU A 303 3.13 1.52 14.99
N GLU A 304 4.20 0.97 15.57
CA GLU A 304 4.32 0.75 17.01
C GLU A 304 5.01 1.92 17.73
N SER A 305 5.88 2.68 17.03
CA SER A 305 6.69 3.72 17.64
C SER A 305 6.66 5.03 16.84
N PRO A 306 5.87 6.01 17.26
CA PRO A 306 5.85 7.35 16.64
C PRO A 306 7.19 8.06 16.74
N GLU A 307 8.02 7.75 17.75
CA GLU A 307 9.35 8.33 17.91
C GLU A 307 10.28 7.94 16.74
N MET A 308 10.06 6.78 16.14
CA MET A 308 10.83 6.35 14.96
C MET A 308 10.56 7.23 13.74
N TRP A 309 9.35 7.77 13.62
CA TRP A 309 9.03 8.77 12.60
C TRP A 309 9.86 10.02 12.76
N LYS A 310 10.02 10.51 14.00
CA LYS A 310 10.87 11.69 14.32
C LYS A 310 12.35 11.44 14.02
N LYS A 311 12.82 10.19 14.06
CA LYS A 311 14.22 9.81 13.80
C LYS A 311 14.61 9.70 12.33
N ILE A 312 13.67 9.82 11.40
CA ILE A 312 13.99 9.85 9.97
C ILE A 312 14.85 11.09 9.71
N LYS A 313 16.05 10.84 9.17
CA LYS A 313 17.02 11.88 8.82
C LYS A 313 16.79 12.39 7.40
N GLY A 314 17.14 13.65 7.16
CA GLY A 314 17.00 14.25 5.83
C GLY A 314 15.53 14.56 5.47
N ILE A 315 15.19 14.30 4.22
CA ILE A 315 13.82 14.50 3.71
C ILE A 315 12.90 13.43 4.29
N LYS A 316 11.82 13.85 4.92
CA LYS A 316 10.79 12.96 5.45
C LYS A 316 9.71 12.73 4.39
N PRO A 317 9.07 11.54 4.39
CA PRO A 317 7.83 11.36 3.65
C PRO A 317 6.76 12.35 4.11
N ASP A 318 6.07 12.95 3.16
CA ASP A 318 4.95 13.86 3.41
C ASP A 318 3.60 13.12 3.53
N ARG A 319 3.62 11.79 3.36
CA ARG A 319 2.43 10.93 3.51
C ARG A 319 2.79 9.59 4.16
N ILE A 320 1.95 9.14 5.09
CA ILE A 320 1.92 7.77 5.62
C ILE A 320 0.73 7.05 5.00
N VAL A 321 0.95 5.84 4.49
CA VAL A 321 -0.09 4.97 3.93
C VAL A 321 -0.10 3.66 4.69
N VAL A 322 -1.23 3.31 5.31
CA VAL A 322 -1.39 2.02 6.01
C VAL A 322 -2.03 1.00 5.06
N ASN A 323 -1.35 -0.14 4.87
CA ASN A 323 -1.68 -1.20 3.89
C ASN A 323 -1.96 -2.56 4.57
N LEU A 324 -2.90 -2.67 5.47
CA LEU A 324 -3.23 -3.87 6.27
C LEU A 324 -4.11 -4.91 5.55
#